data_f68d1bf53dc4fcbdb13c0fd2b9d13309
#
_entry.id   f68d1bf53dc4fcbdb13c0fd2b9d13309
#
_cell.length_a   1.000
_cell.length_b   1.000
_cell.length_c   1.000
_cell.angle_alpha   90.00
_cell.angle_beta   90.00
_cell.angle_gamma   90.00
#
_symmetry.space_group_name_H-M   'P 1'
#
loop_
_entity.id
_entity.type
_entity.pdbx_description
1 polymer ?
#
loop_
_entity_poly.entity_id
_entity_poly.type
_entity_poly.pdbx_seq_one_letter_code
_entity_poly.pdbx_strand_id
1 'polypeptide(L)'
;LDRSSAASDVYKRQMLNTIDEGIKAVRQGKIVIVVDDENRENEGDFIVSGEKITPDIVNFMITHGKGLLCVPLPRSRCEELQLYPMSEDNTSLLGTPFTMSVDLKGYGCTTGVSAYDRSATIRALVTGNIKPSELARPGHIFPLYGHENGVLGRDGHTEALLDLTRMAGLTPGGALIEILNQDGTMARLPQLLEIAEKFQLKIIAIKDIQEYRRNNKI
;
A
#
# COMPACT_ATOMS: atom_id res chain seq x y z
N LEU A 1 -15.11 3.50 31.68
CA LEU A 1 -14.71 2.62 30.57
C LEU A 1 -15.96 2.26 29.82
N ASP A 2 -16.10 2.82 28.63
CA ASP A 2 -17.33 2.86 27.86
C ASP A 2 -17.58 1.50 27.18
N ARG A 3 -18.65 0.79 27.64
CA ARG A 3 -19.10 -0.47 27.04
C ARG A 3 -19.59 -0.29 25.59
N SER A 4 -19.85 0.95 25.15
CA SER A 4 -20.32 1.27 23.80
C SER A 4 -19.18 1.20 22.76
N SER A 5 -17.96 1.59 23.12
CA SER A 5 -16.81 1.55 22.20
C SER A 5 -16.37 0.11 21.89
N ALA A 6 -16.29 -0.76 22.92
CA ALA A 6 -15.93 -2.16 22.74
C ALA A 6 -16.96 -2.96 21.91
N ALA A 7 -18.26 -2.66 22.06
CA ALA A 7 -19.31 -3.30 21.25
C ALA A 7 -19.25 -2.81 19.78
N SER A 8 -18.92 -1.53 19.54
CA SER A 8 -18.72 -0.98 18.22
C SER A 8 -17.52 -1.63 17.52
N ASP A 9 -16.40 -1.83 18.24
CA ASP A 9 -15.19 -2.48 17.71
C ASP A 9 -15.45 -3.95 17.33
N VAL A 10 -16.19 -4.68 18.17
CA VAL A 10 -16.57 -6.08 17.88
C VAL A 10 -17.47 -6.15 16.64
N TYR A 11 -18.42 -5.25 16.50
CA TYR A 11 -19.31 -5.21 15.34
C TYR A 11 -18.56 -4.84 14.06
N LYS A 12 -17.66 -3.84 14.10
CA LYS A 12 -16.80 -3.46 12.98
C LYS A 12 -15.91 -4.63 12.53
N ARG A 13 -15.32 -5.37 13.48
CA ARG A 13 -14.49 -6.56 13.18
C ARG A 13 -15.27 -7.68 12.49
N GLN A 14 -16.56 -7.86 12.80
CA GLN A 14 -17.39 -8.88 12.13
C GLN A 14 -17.66 -8.58 10.65
N MET A 15 -17.45 -7.33 10.22
CA MET A 15 -17.63 -6.89 8.82
C MET A 15 -16.34 -7.00 7.99
N LEU A 16 -15.18 -7.19 8.64
CA LEU A 16 -13.89 -7.31 7.98
C LEU A 16 -13.54 -8.78 7.68
N ASN A 17 -12.72 -8.97 6.66
CA ASN A 17 -12.19 -10.29 6.33
C ASN A 17 -11.06 -10.69 7.28
N THR A 18 -10.78 -11.99 7.37
CA THR A 18 -9.64 -12.52 8.12
C THR A 18 -8.32 -12.17 7.44
N ILE A 19 -7.23 -12.14 8.22
CA ILE A 19 -5.90 -11.90 7.68
C ILE A 19 -5.48 -13.00 6.70
N ASP A 20 -5.85 -14.26 6.95
CA ASP A 20 -5.59 -15.37 6.02
C ASP A 20 -6.28 -15.17 4.65
N GLU A 21 -7.50 -14.64 4.63
CA GLU A 21 -8.19 -14.29 3.39
C GLU A 21 -7.47 -13.15 2.66
N GLY A 22 -7.01 -12.12 3.40
CA GLY A 22 -6.20 -11.02 2.88
C GLY A 22 -4.88 -11.52 2.27
N ILE A 23 -4.11 -12.33 3.01
CA ILE A 23 -2.87 -12.94 2.54
C ILE A 23 -3.10 -13.77 1.27
N LYS A 24 -4.16 -14.58 1.24
CA LYS A 24 -4.52 -15.39 0.07
C LYS A 24 -4.84 -14.50 -1.14
N ALA A 25 -5.58 -13.41 -0.94
CA ALA A 25 -5.91 -12.46 -2.01
C ALA A 25 -4.65 -11.79 -2.57
N VAL A 26 -3.75 -11.29 -1.69
CA VAL A 26 -2.46 -10.70 -2.09
C VAL A 26 -1.60 -11.70 -2.86
N ARG A 27 -1.51 -12.96 -2.40
CA ARG A 27 -0.78 -14.03 -3.10
C ARG A 27 -1.31 -14.28 -4.51
N GLN A 28 -2.61 -14.14 -4.70
CA GLN A 28 -3.28 -14.28 -6.01
C GLN A 28 -3.14 -13.03 -6.90
N GLY A 29 -2.49 -11.95 -6.42
CA GLY A 29 -2.37 -10.70 -7.16
C GLY A 29 -3.64 -9.85 -7.17
N LYS A 30 -4.58 -10.11 -6.25
CA LYS A 30 -5.80 -9.33 -6.11
C LYS A 30 -5.54 -8.08 -5.28
N ILE A 31 -6.28 -7.01 -5.57
CA ILE A 31 -6.33 -5.82 -4.74
C ILE A 31 -7.05 -6.16 -3.42
N VAL A 32 -6.51 -5.63 -2.33
CA VAL A 32 -7.11 -5.71 -0.99
C VAL A 32 -7.27 -4.28 -0.46
N ILE A 33 -8.36 -4.01 0.25
CA ILE A 33 -8.52 -2.75 1.00
C ILE A 33 -7.91 -2.97 2.39
N VAL A 34 -7.03 -2.08 2.81
CA VAL A 34 -6.50 -2.05 4.17
C VAL A 34 -6.95 -0.78 4.84
N VAL A 35 -7.49 -0.90 6.06
CA VAL A 35 -7.95 0.23 6.87
C VAL A 35 -7.10 0.39 8.11
N ASP A 36 -6.84 1.62 8.51
CA ASP A 36 -6.17 1.95 9.75
C ASP A 36 -7.15 2.30 10.89
N ASP A 37 -6.60 2.69 12.03
CA ASP A 37 -7.38 3.06 13.21
C ASP A 37 -8.05 4.43 13.02
N GLU A 38 -9.27 4.59 13.54
CA GLU A 38 -10.03 5.84 13.48
C GLU A 38 -9.35 7.01 14.22
N ASN A 39 -8.43 6.72 15.11
CA ASN A 39 -7.62 7.72 15.82
C ASN A 39 -6.30 8.06 15.12
N ARG A 40 -5.99 7.41 13.98
CA ARG A 40 -4.79 7.67 13.18
C ARG A 40 -5.16 8.52 11.94
N GLU A 41 -5.26 7.93 10.75
CA GLU A 41 -5.72 8.59 9.52
C GLU A 41 -7.22 8.40 9.32
N ASN A 42 -7.74 7.28 9.84
CA ASN A 42 -9.11 6.83 9.62
C ASN A 42 -9.42 6.69 8.13
N GLU A 43 -8.51 6.07 7.39
CA GLU A 43 -8.56 5.96 5.92
C GLU A 43 -8.50 4.49 5.48
N GLY A 44 -8.66 4.28 4.20
CA GLY A 44 -8.48 2.97 3.58
C GLY A 44 -7.76 3.11 2.25
N ASP A 45 -6.80 2.20 2.02
CA ASP A 45 -6.03 2.14 0.80
C ASP A 45 -6.33 0.87 0.01
N PHE A 46 -6.36 1.00 -1.32
CA PHE A 46 -6.13 -0.16 -2.18
C PHE A 46 -4.67 -0.53 -2.13
N ILE A 47 -4.38 -1.81 -1.87
CA ILE A 47 -3.03 -2.33 -1.94
C ILE A 47 -2.95 -3.55 -2.85
N VAL A 48 -1.80 -3.73 -3.50
CA VAL A 48 -1.49 -4.88 -4.35
C VAL A 48 0.01 -5.16 -4.36
N SER A 49 0.40 -6.42 -4.51
CA SER A 49 1.81 -6.80 -4.69
C SER A 49 2.37 -6.24 -6.00
N GLY A 50 3.56 -5.63 -5.94
CA GLY A 50 4.27 -5.15 -7.13
C GLY A 50 4.74 -6.26 -8.06
N GLU A 51 4.94 -7.48 -7.52
CA GLU A 51 5.24 -8.67 -8.32
C GLU A 51 4.08 -9.04 -9.27
N LYS A 52 2.85 -8.78 -8.84
CA LYS A 52 1.63 -9.14 -9.59
C LYS A 52 0.97 -7.95 -10.30
N ILE A 53 1.57 -6.76 -10.22
CA ILE A 53 1.00 -5.53 -10.79
C ILE A 53 0.86 -5.64 -12.32
N THR A 54 -0.24 -5.12 -12.85
CA THR A 54 -0.51 -5.00 -14.29
C THR A 54 -1.00 -3.60 -14.64
N PRO A 55 -0.98 -3.19 -15.92
CA PRO A 55 -1.58 -1.92 -16.33
C PRO A 55 -3.06 -1.81 -15.93
N ASP A 56 -3.85 -2.89 -16.04
CA ASP A 56 -5.26 -2.89 -15.67
C ASP A 56 -5.45 -2.65 -14.16
N ILE A 57 -4.59 -3.25 -13.32
CA ILE A 57 -4.61 -3.01 -11.87
C ILE A 57 -4.27 -1.55 -11.57
N VAL A 58 -3.24 -0.99 -12.18
CA VAL A 58 -2.89 0.43 -12.01
C VAL A 58 -4.06 1.32 -12.44
N ASN A 59 -4.64 1.04 -13.60
CA ASN A 59 -5.80 1.80 -14.09
C ASN A 59 -7.00 1.70 -13.14
N PHE A 60 -7.28 0.53 -12.58
CA PHE A 60 -8.32 0.36 -11.56
C PHE A 60 -8.02 1.21 -10.32
N MET A 61 -6.79 1.12 -9.80
CA MET A 61 -6.39 1.83 -8.58
C MET A 61 -6.54 3.34 -8.73
N ILE A 62 -6.04 3.93 -9.81
CA ILE A 62 -6.13 5.39 -10.03
C ILE A 62 -7.55 5.86 -10.34
N THR A 63 -8.37 5.03 -10.98
CA THR A 63 -9.77 5.35 -11.31
C THR A 63 -10.64 5.34 -10.07
N HIS A 64 -10.44 4.38 -9.18
CA HIS A 64 -11.32 4.13 -8.04
C HIS A 64 -10.73 4.56 -6.69
N GLY A 65 -9.40 4.63 -6.55
CA GLY A 65 -8.72 5.17 -5.37
C GLY A 65 -8.71 6.68 -5.39
N LYS A 66 -8.15 7.27 -6.44
CA LYS A 66 -8.02 8.72 -6.68
C LYS A 66 -6.99 9.45 -5.81
N GLY A 67 -6.37 8.77 -4.85
CA GLY A 67 -5.28 9.29 -4.03
C GLY A 67 -3.93 9.34 -4.76
N LEU A 68 -2.84 9.32 -4.03
CA LEU A 68 -1.49 9.30 -4.57
C LEU A 68 -0.98 7.87 -4.72
N LEU A 69 -0.64 7.47 -5.95
CA LEU A 69 -0.10 6.13 -6.19
C LEU A 69 1.34 6.03 -5.69
N CYS A 70 1.51 5.34 -4.57
CA CYS A 70 2.79 5.16 -3.87
C CYS A 70 3.29 3.71 -3.93
N VAL A 71 4.59 3.54 -3.70
CA VAL A 71 5.26 2.22 -3.79
C VAL A 71 6.07 1.95 -2.52
N PRO A 72 5.47 1.31 -1.51
CA PRO A 72 6.21 0.77 -0.38
C PRO A 72 7.30 -0.21 -0.79
N LEU A 73 8.50 0.00 -0.28
CA LEU A 73 9.68 -0.84 -0.49
C LEU A 73 10.41 -1.08 0.84
N PRO A 74 11.11 -2.20 1.00
CA PRO A 74 12.09 -2.36 2.07
C PRO A 74 13.15 -1.27 2.00
N ARG A 75 13.64 -0.81 3.16
CA ARG A 75 14.72 0.18 3.23
C ARG A 75 15.95 -0.24 2.42
N SER A 76 16.37 -1.49 2.52
CA SER A 76 17.48 -2.07 1.77
C SER A 76 17.31 -1.93 0.24
N ARG A 77 16.07 -2.09 -0.24
CA ARG A 77 15.78 -1.91 -1.67
C ARG A 77 15.85 -0.44 -2.09
N CYS A 78 15.40 0.45 -1.23
CA CYS A 78 15.56 1.90 -1.48
C CYS A 78 17.03 2.30 -1.53
N GLU A 79 17.85 1.78 -0.64
CA GLU A 79 19.30 2.03 -0.61
C GLU A 79 19.99 1.48 -1.87
N GLU A 80 19.69 0.25 -2.27
CA GLU A 80 20.20 -0.37 -3.50
C GLU A 80 19.89 0.48 -4.74
N LEU A 81 18.67 1.02 -4.82
CA LEU A 81 18.22 1.85 -5.94
C LEU A 81 18.57 3.33 -5.77
N GLN A 82 19.29 3.72 -4.70
CA GLN A 82 19.63 5.10 -4.37
C GLN A 82 18.40 6.01 -4.35
N LEU A 83 17.31 5.52 -3.72
CA LEU A 83 16.10 6.29 -3.49
C LEU A 83 16.25 7.04 -2.16
N TYR A 84 16.79 8.24 -2.24
CA TYR A 84 17.01 9.09 -1.08
C TYR A 84 15.72 9.75 -0.61
N PRO A 85 15.60 10.13 0.68
CA PRO A 85 14.47 10.90 1.18
C PRO A 85 14.19 12.12 0.30
N MET A 86 12.91 12.42 0.09
CA MET A 86 12.47 13.57 -0.70
C MET A 86 12.84 14.91 -0.02
N SER A 87 12.92 14.90 1.31
CA SER A 87 13.36 16.03 2.13
C SER A 87 14.33 15.53 3.19
N GLU A 88 15.38 16.32 3.48
CA GLU A 88 16.31 16.07 4.60
C GLU A 88 15.59 16.27 5.94
N ASP A 89 14.69 17.26 5.99
CA ASP A 89 13.84 17.53 7.16
C ASP A 89 12.39 17.14 6.82
N ASN A 90 11.95 15.98 7.34
CA ASN A 90 10.59 15.49 7.15
C ASN A 90 9.66 16.09 8.19
N THR A 91 8.90 17.12 7.78
CA THR A 91 7.91 17.81 8.61
C THR A 91 6.47 17.33 8.37
N SER A 92 6.27 16.21 7.64
CA SER A 92 4.93 15.66 7.41
C SER A 92 4.30 15.19 8.72
N LEU A 93 2.97 15.37 8.85
CA LEU A 93 2.21 15.14 10.10
C LEU A 93 2.46 13.77 10.72
N LEU A 94 2.56 12.72 9.90
CA LEU A 94 2.78 11.34 10.35
C LEU A 94 4.16 10.79 9.96
N GLY A 95 5.07 11.67 9.56
CA GLY A 95 6.42 11.29 9.19
C GLY A 95 6.48 10.34 7.97
N THR A 96 5.52 10.45 7.03
CA THR A 96 5.46 9.57 5.85
C THR A 96 6.78 9.61 5.09
N PRO A 97 7.44 8.45 4.93
CA PRO A 97 8.84 8.39 4.48
C PRO A 97 8.95 8.41 2.95
N PHE A 98 8.54 9.51 2.34
CA PHE A 98 8.68 9.71 0.90
C PHE A 98 10.14 9.75 0.48
N THR A 99 10.44 9.05 -0.61
CA THR A 99 11.69 9.21 -1.35
C THR A 99 11.46 10.05 -2.60
N MET A 100 12.56 10.41 -3.28
CA MET A 100 12.48 11.07 -4.58
C MET A 100 11.62 10.24 -5.53
N SER A 101 10.65 10.87 -6.18
CA SER A 101 9.81 10.23 -7.19
C SER A 101 10.62 9.79 -8.41
N VAL A 102 10.19 8.70 -9.04
CA VAL A 102 10.94 8.08 -10.14
C VAL A 102 10.04 7.57 -11.25
N ASP A 103 10.63 7.40 -12.44
CA ASP A 103 10.07 6.66 -13.57
C ASP A 103 11.13 5.73 -14.14
N LEU A 104 10.72 4.55 -14.61
CA LEU A 104 11.60 3.62 -15.32
C LEU A 104 11.93 4.16 -16.71
N LYS A 105 13.20 4.18 -17.07
CA LYS A 105 13.68 4.54 -18.41
C LYS A 105 13.82 3.31 -19.29
N GLY A 106 13.36 3.39 -20.52
CA GLY A 106 13.39 2.26 -21.44
C GLY A 106 12.25 1.26 -21.19
N TYR A 107 12.43 0.01 -21.53
CA TYR A 107 11.46 -1.08 -21.35
C TYR A 107 10.08 -0.80 -21.94
N GLY A 108 10.00 0.01 -23.00
CA GLY A 108 8.74 0.43 -23.62
C GLY A 108 8.02 1.57 -22.90
N CYS A 109 8.58 2.09 -21.80
CA CYS A 109 8.04 3.27 -21.11
C CYS A 109 8.25 4.54 -21.93
N THR A 110 7.29 5.47 -21.81
CA THR A 110 7.29 6.75 -22.52
C THR A 110 7.47 7.92 -21.55
N THR A 111 6.38 8.63 -21.22
CA THR A 111 6.42 9.81 -20.33
C THR A 111 6.27 9.49 -18.85
N GLY A 112 6.09 8.23 -18.49
CA GLY A 112 5.96 7.77 -17.09
C GLY A 112 4.52 7.76 -16.54
N VAL A 113 3.55 8.42 -17.19
CA VAL A 113 2.22 8.68 -16.63
C VAL A 113 1.22 7.57 -16.94
N SER A 114 1.35 6.88 -18.08
CA SER A 114 0.38 5.85 -18.48
C SER A 114 0.29 4.72 -17.44
N ALA A 115 -0.83 4.00 -17.42
CA ALA A 115 -0.97 2.82 -16.55
C ALA A 115 0.09 1.76 -16.87
N TYR A 116 0.50 1.65 -18.14
CA TYR A 116 1.59 0.79 -18.56
C TYR A 116 2.91 1.24 -17.93
N ASP A 117 3.31 2.51 -18.14
CA ASP A 117 4.59 3.05 -17.64
C ASP A 117 4.68 2.92 -16.12
N ARG A 118 3.59 3.28 -15.42
CA ARG A 118 3.54 3.16 -13.96
C ARG A 118 3.62 1.72 -13.48
N SER A 119 2.91 0.79 -14.11
CA SER A 119 2.98 -0.63 -13.76
C SER A 119 4.37 -1.21 -14.02
N ALA A 120 5.02 -0.83 -15.11
CA ALA A 120 6.38 -1.23 -15.45
C ALA A 120 7.38 -0.69 -14.41
N THR A 121 7.26 0.59 -14.02
CA THR A 121 8.08 1.21 -12.98
C THR A 121 7.90 0.51 -11.63
N ILE A 122 6.66 0.28 -11.19
CA ILE A 122 6.35 -0.41 -9.92
C ILE A 122 6.96 -1.81 -9.91
N ARG A 123 6.75 -2.59 -10.96
CA ARG A 123 7.31 -3.95 -11.07
C ARG A 123 8.82 -3.93 -11.02
N ALA A 124 9.47 -3.03 -11.76
CA ALA A 124 10.92 -2.90 -11.78
C ALA A 124 11.50 -2.51 -10.42
N LEU A 125 10.83 -1.61 -9.69
CA LEU A 125 11.22 -1.22 -8.33
C LEU A 125 11.15 -2.41 -7.36
N VAL A 126 10.13 -3.26 -7.46
CA VAL A 126 9.91 -4.37 -6.52
C VAL A 126 10.76 -5.60 -6.89
N THR A 127 10.70 -6.06 -8.14
CA THR A 127 11.29 -7.34 -8.56
C THR A 127 12.40 -7.22 -9.58
N GLY A 128 12.59 -6.02 -10.16
CA GLY A 128 13.51 -5.84 -11.27
C GLY A 128 14.99 -5.86 -10.84
N ASN A 129 15.81 -6.46 -11.68
CA ASN A 129 17.26 -6.31 -11.57
C ASN A 129 17.69 -5.06 -12.34
N ILE A 130 17.25 -3.87 -11.85
CA ILE A 130 17.54 -2.58 -12.45
C ILE A 130 18.63 -1.84 -11.69
N LYS A 131 19.36 -0.99 -12.40
CA LYS A 131 20.37 -0.09 -11.83
C LYS A 131 19.75 1.27 -11.49
N PRO A 132 20.28 1.99 -10.49
CA PRO A 132 19.83 3.37 -10.18
C PRO A 132 19.81 4.31 -11.40
N SER A 133 20.73 4.11 -12.36
CA SER A 133 20.82 4.91 -13.59
C SER A 133 19.68 4.66 -14.58
N GLU A 134 18.92 3.57 -14.42
CA GLU A 134 17.74 3.26 -15.25
C GLU A 134 16.46 3.95 -14.75
N LEU A 135 16.54 4.67 -13.64
CA LEU A 135 15.46 5.50 -13.11
C LEU A 135 15.66 6.97 -13.49
N ALA A 136 14.62 7.59 -14.03
CA ALA A 136 14.51 9.04 -14.12
C ALA A 136 14.12 9.62 -12.75
N ARG A 137 14.62 10.81 -12.43
CA ARG A 137 14.34 11.55 -11.19
C ARG A 137 14.22 13.04 -11.51
N PRO A 138 13.12 13.73 -11.18
CA PRO A 138 11.90 13.17 -10.60
C PRO A 138 11.08 12.33 -11.61
N GLY A 139 10.04 11.64 -11.15
CA GLY A 139 9.10 10.86 -11.94
C GLY A 139 7.69 10.90 -11.37
N HIS A 140 6.84 9.95 -11.78
CA HIS A 140 5.42 9.91 -11.45
C HIS A 140 5.05 8.77 -10.47
N ILE A 141 6.03 7.98 -10.03
CA ILE A 141 5.89 6.97 -8.98
C ILE A 141 6.62 7.45 -7.73
N PHE A 142 5.96 7.31 -6.58
CA PHE A 142 6.41 7.80 -5.28
C PHE A 142 6.81 6.64 -4.36
N PRO A 143 8.09 6.23 -4.33
CA PRO A 143 8.52 5.17 -3.43
C PRO A 143 8.51 5.66 -1.97
N LEU A 144 8.13 4.72 -1.07
CA LEU A 144 8.16 4.90 0.38
C LEU A 144 9.02 3.80 0.97
N TYR A 145 9.88 4.11 1.93
CA TYR A 145 10.57 3.05 2.66
C TYR A 145 9.81 2.71 3.95
N GLY A 146 9.54 1.41 4.17
CA GLY A 146 8.84 0.97 5.37
C GLY A 146 9.76 0.79 6.56
N HIS A 147 9.15 0.78 7.74
CA HIS A 147 9.83 0.45 8.99
C HIS A 147 10.26 -1.02 8.99
N GLU A 148 11.46 -1.33 9.51
CA GLU A 148 12.03 -2.69 9.49
C GLU A 148 11.15 -3.72 10.20
N ASN A 149 10.52 -3.33 11.32
CA ASN A 149 9.60 -4.18 12.07
C ASN A 149 8.16 -4.21 11.49
N GLY A 150 7.95 -3.68 10.28
CA GLY A 150 6.63 -3.62 9.64
C GLY A 150 5.59 -2.93 10.53
N VAL A 151 4.34 -3.43 10.52
CA VAL A 151 3.22 -2.84 11.31
C VAL A 151 3.44 -2.87 12.83
N LEU A 152 4.39 -3.64 13.33
CA LEU A 152 4.75 -3.62 14.75
C LEU A 152 5.68 -2.45 15.12
N GLY A 153 6.34 -1.84 14.13
CA GLY A 153 7.18 -0.66 14.32
C GLY A 153 6.48 0.65 13.95
N ARG A 154 5.62 0.62 12.92
CA ARG A 154 4.77 1.74 12.51
C ARG A 154 3.46 1.19 11.95
N ASP A 155 2.34 1.64 12.49
CA ASP A 155 0.99 1.18 12.18
C ASP A 155 0.38 1.81 10.89
N GLY A 156 1.21 1.94 9.85
CA GLY A 156 0.86 2.56 8.58
C GLY A 156 0.55 1.57 7.46
N HIS A 157 -0.15 2.05 6.41
CA HIS A 157 -0.46 1.29 5.19
C HIS A 157 0.80 0.84 4.46
N THR A 158 1.88 1.64 4.50
CA THR A 158 3.22 1.28 3.98
C THR A 158 3.72 -0.03 4.57
N GLU A 159 3.71 -0.13 5.89
CA GLU A 159 4.17 -1.31 6.63
C GLU A 159 3.22 -2.49 6.43
N ALA A 160 1.91 -2.23 6.41
CA ALA A 160 0.89 -3.26 6.17
C ALA A 160 1.09 -3.95 4.81
N LEU A 161 1.36 -3.20 3.74
CA LEU A 161 1.64 -3.77 2.43
C LEU A 161 2.90 -4.65 2.45
N LEU A 162 3.98 -4.19 3.08
CA LEU A 162 5.22 -4.95 3.18
C LEU A 162 5.03 -6.25 3.96
N ASP A 163 4.31 -6.22 5.05
CA ASP A 163 4.03 -7.41 5.85
C ASP A 163 3.13 -8.40 5.11
N LEU A 164 2.06 -7.92 4.48
CA LEU A 164 1.16 -8.77 3.71
C LEU A 164 1.87 -9.46 2.53
N THR A 165 2.75 -8.75 1.82
CA THR A 165 3.52 -9.36 0.73
C THR A 165 4.51 -10.39 1.24
N ARG A 166 5.19 -10.14 2.38
CA ARG A 166 6.06 -11.14 3.04
C ARG A 166 5.27 -12.38 3.46
N MET A 167 4.14 -12.20 4.15
CA MET A 167 3.28 -13.32 4.59
C MET A 167 2.66 -14.07 3.41
N ALA A 168 2.43 -13.41 2.29
CA ALA A 168 1.99 -14.05 1.05
C ALA A 168 3.09 -14.86 0.34
N GLY A 169 4.35 -14.78 0.77
CA GLY A 169 5.50 -15.43 0.13
C GLY A 169 5.90 -14.76 -1.19
N LEU A 170 5.61 -13.47 -1.33
CA LEU A 170 5.97 -12.65 -2.49
C LEU A 170 7.13 -11.72 -2.15
N THR A 171 7.74 -11.13 -3.19
CA THR A 171 8.75 -10.09 -3.01
C THR A 171 8.14 -8.91 -2.23
N PRO A 172 8.76 -8.47 -1.10
CA PRO A 172 8.24 -7.37 -0.32
C PRO A 172 8.21 -6.07 -1.12
N GLY A 173 7.03 -5.50 -1.26
CA GLY A 173 6.80 -4.27 -2.00
C GLY A 173 5.57 -4.35 -2.89
N GLY A 174 5.07 -3.20 -3.30
CA GLY A 174 3.89 -3.14 -4.14
C GLY A 174 3.37 -1.73 -4.32
N ALA A 175 2.12 -1.62 -4.75
CA ALA A 175 1.44 -0.35 -4.91
C ALA A 175 0.36 -0.17 -3.85
N LEU A 176 0.23 1.05 -3.34
CA LEU A 176 -0.90 1.51 -2.56
C LEU A 176 -1.41 2.85 -3.08
N ILE A 177 -2.67 3.13 -2.82
CA ILE A 177 -3.33 4.39 -3.14
C ILE A 177 -4.51 4.60 -2.20
N GLU A 178 -4.65 5.77 -1.65
CA GLU A 178 -5.76 6.15 -0.78
C GLU A 178 -7.09 6.16 -1.55
N ILE A 179 -8.19 5.85 -0.86
CA ILE A 179 -9.52 5.79 -1.45
C ILE A 179 -10.32 7.03 -1.06
N LEU A 180 -10.71 7.80 -2.07
CA LEU A 180 -11.53 9.00 -1.93
C LEU A 180 -12.96 8.75 -2.43
N ASN A 181 -13.91 9.43 -1.81
CA ASN A 181 -15.29 9.53 -2.27
C ASN A 181 -15.40 10.29 -3.61
N GLN A 182 -16.59 10.31 -4.18
CA GLN A 182 -16.84 11.01 -5.46
C GLN A 182 -16.68 12.53 -5.32
N ASP A 183 -16.95 13.07 -4.14
CA ASP A 183 -16.83 14.50 -3.81
C ASP A 183 -15.39 14.92 -3.44
N GLY A 184 -14.43 13.99 -3.45
CA GLY A 184 -13.02 14.23 -3.11
C GLY A 184 -12.69 14.12 -1.62
N THR A 185 -13.66 13.86 -0.75
CA THR A 185 -13.39 13.58 0.67
C THR A 185 -12.82 12.18 0.84
N MET A 186 -12.14 11.92 1.96
CA MET A 186 -11.62 10.58 2.25
C MET A 186 -12.76 9.59 2.52
N ALA A 187 -12.72 8.42 1.88
CA ALA A 187 -13.64 7.34 2.18
C ALA A 187 -13.35 6.76 3.58
N ARG A 188 -14.40 6.56 4.37
CA ARG A 188 -14.33 5.97 5.71
C ARG A 188 -14.91 4.55 5.69
N LEU A 189 -14.79 3.83 6.78
CA LEU A 189 -15.16 2.41 6.83
C LEU A 189 -16.53 2.08 6.19
N PRO A 190 -17.63 2.84 6.39
CA PRO A 190 -18.89 2.53 5.73
C PRO A 190 -18.81 2.55 4.20
N GLN A 191 -18.20 3.58 3.60
CA GLN A 191 -18.01 3.69 2.15
C GLN A 191 -17.01 2.63 1.63
N LEU A 192 -15.98 2.33 2.42
CA LEU A 192 -14.98 1.30 2.06
C LEU A 192 -15.61 -0.10 2.01
N LEU A 193 -16.57 -0.41 2.88
CA LEU A 193 -17.34 -1.65 2.83
C LEU A 193 -18.22 -1.74 1.57
N GLU A 194 -18.88 -0.65 1.19
CA GLU A 194 -19.65 -0.58 -0.06
C GLU A 194 -18.75 -0.79 -1.30
N ILE A 195 -17.56 -0.19 -1.29
CA ILE A 195 -16.55 -0.36 -2.35
C ILE A 195 -16.04 -1.80 -2.39
N ALA A 196 -15.78 -2.40 -1.22
CA ALA A 196 -15.35 -3.80 -1.12
C ALA A 196 -16.41 -4.75 -1.68
N GLU A 197 -17.68 -4.55 -1.34
CA GLU A 197 -18.80 -5.32 -1.88
C GLU A 197 -18.94 -5.14 -3.38
N LYS A 198 -18.97 -3.90 -3.87
CA LYS A 198 -19.13 -3.55 -5.28
C LYS A 198 -18.09 -4.22 -6.17
N PHE A 199 -16.84 -4.25 -5.73
CA PHE A 199 -15.71 -4.81 -6.50
C PHE A 199 -15.29 -6.21 -6.05
N GLN A 200 -16.00 -6.81 -5.09
CA GLN A 200 -15.71 -8.13 -4.51
C GLN A 200 -14.27 -8.22 -3.97
N LEU A 201 -13.82 -7.16 -3.32
CA LEU A 201 -12.50 -7.05 -2.70
C LEU A 201 -12.55 -7.52 -1.24
N LYS A 202 -11.40 -7.98 -0.76
CA LYS A 202 -11.20 -8.22 0.67
C LYS A 202 -10.87 -6.90 1.35
N ILE A 203 -11.38 -6.71 2.58
CA ILE A 203 -11.09 -5.57 3.44
C ILE A 203 -10.61 -6.07 4.80
N ILE A 204 -9.46 -5.60 5.26
CA ILE A 204 -8.79 -6.01 6.50
C ILE A 204 -8.24 -4.79 7.24
N ALA A 205 -8.01 -4.91 8.55
CA ALA A 205 -7.48 -3.83 9.37
C ALA A 205 -5.99 -4.02 9.72
N ILE A 206 -5.24 -2.92 9.81
CA ILE A 206 -3.83 -2.92 10.26
C ILE A 206 -3.71 -3.51 11.68
N LYS A 207 -4.64 -3.20 12.56
CA LYS A 207 -4.69 -3.76 13.92
C LYS A 207 -4.76 -5.29 13.93
N ASP A 208 -5.52 -5.88 13.01
CA ASP A 208 -5.63 -7.34 12.91
C ASP A 208 -4.34 -7.94 12.33
N ILE A 209 -3.65 -7.24 11.41
CA ILE A 209 -2.30 -7.65 10.94
C ILE A 209 -1.31 -7.66 12.11
N GLN A 210 -1.34 -6.65 12.98
CA GLN A 210 -0.48 -6.59 14.16
C GLN A 210 -0.75 -7.77 15.11
N GLU A 211 -2.03 -8.05 15.41
CA GLU A 211 -2.43 -9.18 16.26
C GLU A 211 -2.00 -10.52 15.64
N TYR A 212 -2.22 -10.70 14.33
CA TYR A 212 -1.81 -11.88 13.60
C TYR A 212 -0.30 -12.11 13.69
N ARG A 213 0.52 -11.08 13.46
CA ARG A 213 1.98 -11.17 13.57
C ARG A 213 2.44 -11.53 14.98
N ARG A 214 1.87 -10.90 16.01
CA ARG A 214 2.21 -11.22 17.43
C ARG A 214 1.88 -12.67 17.77
N ASN A 215 0.70 -13.16 17.36
CA ASN A 215 0.23 -14.51 17.67
C ASN A 215 1.06 -15.59 16.94
N ASN A 216 1.51 -15.32 15.72
CA ASN A 216 2.32 -16.25 14.91
C ASN A 216 3.83 -16.03 15.06
N LYS A 217 4.28 -15.07 15.85
CA LYS A 217 5.70 -14.73 16.09
C LYS A 217 6.49 -14.45 14.80
N ILE A 218 5.88 -13.72 13.86
CA ILE A 218 6.44 -13.33 12.56
C ILE A 218 6.55 -11.81 12.41
#